data_b3c050e7aa3c0dba6a80b5ba5d64d348
#
_entry.id   b3c050e7aa3c0dba6a80b5ba5d64d348
#
_cell.length_a   1.000
_cell.length_b   1.000
_cell.length_c   1.000
_cell.angle_alpha   90.00
_cell.angle_beta   90.00
_cell.angle_gamma   90.00
#
_symmetry.space_group_name_H-M   'P 1'
#
loop_
_entity.id
_entity.type
_entity.pdbx_description
1 polymer ?
#
loop_
_entity_poly.entity_id
_entity_poly.type
_entity_poly.pdbx_seq_one_letter_code
_entity_poly.pdbx_strand_id
1 'polypeptide(L)'
;MAHENVIEMREITKVFGEFVANDKINLELRKGEIHALLGENGAGKSTLMNMLAGLLEPTSGEIVVNGQVVKLDSPSKAASLGIGMVHQHFMLVEAFTVAENIILGSELTKNGVLDIARATREINELSERYGLAVDPSAKVADISVGAQQRVEILKTLYRGADILIFDEPTAVLTPSEIDELMAIMKNLVKEGKSIILITHKLDEIRAVSDRVTVIRRGKSIETVEIAGATNADLAEMMVGRSVSFKTVKQAPQPKEVILSIKDLVVNENRGIPAVKNLSLDVRAGEIVGIAGIDGNGQSELIQAITGLRKIESGSVELKGQSIVGLHPRQITELSVGHVPEDRHRDGLVLEMMISENIALQTYYKEPLSKKGILNYTNIIDYAKKLMQEFDVRAASEIVPASALSGGNQQKAIIAREIDRNPDLLIVSQPTRGLDVGAIEYIHKRLIQERDNGKAVLVVSFELDEILNVSDRIAVIHDGKIQGIVTPETTNKQELGVLMAGGELEKGEE
;
A
#
# COMPACT_ATOMS: atom_id res chain seq x y z
N MET A 1 -7.75 -16.02 -35.56
CA MET A 1 -7.99 -14.65 -36.10
C MET A 1 -6.95 -13.76 -35.46
N ALA A 2 -6.29 -12.87 -36.22
CA ALA A 2 -5.36 -11.91 -35.63
C ALA A 2 -6.19 -10.98 -34.75
N HIS A 3 -5.79 -10.83 -33.47
CA HIS A 3 -6.42 -9.89 -32.54
C HIS A 3 -6.10 -8.46 -32.98
N GLU A 4 -7.10 -7.58 -32.99
CA GLU A 4 -6.94 -6.17 -33.29
C GLU A 4 -6.30 -5.47 -32.05
N ASN A 5 -5.10 -4.91 -32.21
CA ASN A 5 -4.46 -4.12 -31.18
C ASN A 5 -5.03 -2.69 -31.20
N VAL A 6 -5.49 -2.22 -30.04
CA VAL A 6 -5.95 -0.83 -29.87
C VAL A 6 -4.83 0.09 -29.39
N ILE A 7 -3.82 -0.45 -28.67
CA ILE A 7 -2.58 0.23 -28.31
C ILE A 7 -1.40 -0.64 -28.67
N GLU A 8 -0.36 -0.03 -29.23
CA GLU A 8 0.97 -0.61 -29.33
C GLU A 8 2.00 0.45 -28.93
N MET A 9 2.82 0.13 -27.98
CA MET A 9 3.98 0.92 -27.57
C MET A 9 5.22 0.16 -28.04
N ARG A 10 5.97 0.75 -28.98
CA ARG A 10 7.09 0.09 -29.68
C ARG A 10 8.41 0.72 -29.28
N GLU A 11 9.30 -0.06 -28.67
CA GLU A 11 10.64 0.33 -28.23
C GLU A 11 10.67 1.63 -27.39
N ILE A 12 9.68 1.83 -26.54
CA ILE A 12 9.53 3.05 -25.75
C ILE A 12 10.68 3.20 -24.76
N THR A 13 11.41 4.29 -24.91
CA THR A 13 12.49 4.66 -24.01
C THR A 13 12.21 6.01 -23.35
N LYS A 14 12.39 6.10 -22.03
CA LYS A 14 12.33 7.36 -21.28
C LYS A 14 13.55 7.54 -20.40
N VAL A 15 14.21 8.68 -20.57
CA VAL A 15 15.41 9.05 -19.82
C VAL A 15 15.16 10.35 -19.06
N PHE A 16 15.59 10.39 -17.80
CA PHE A 16 15.60 11.58 -16.93
C PHE A 16 17.05 11.86 -16.51
N GLY A 17 17.68 12.83 -17.14
CA GLY A 17 19.13 13.05 -16.96
C GLY A 17 19.94 11.81 -17.33
N GLU A 18 20.63 11.21 -16.37
CA GLU A 18 21.36 9.95 -16.56
C GLU A 18 20.53 8.69 -16.23
N PHE A 19 19.34 8.85 -15.65
CA PHE A 19 18.50 7.74 -15.23
C PHE A 19 17.58 7.28 -16.36
N VAL A 20 17.68 6.01 -16.76
CA VAL A 20 16.81 5.37 -17.74
C VAL A 20 15.64 4.71 -17.02
N ALA A 21 14.47 5.35 -17.07
CA ALA A 21 13.26 4.85 -16.42
C ALA A 21 12.57 3.73 -17.23
N ASN A 22 12.61 3.83 -18.56
CA ASN A 22 12.13 2.81 -19.49
C ASN A 22 13.17 2.64 -20.60
N ASP A 23 13.49 1.40 -20.93
CA ASP A 23 14.50 1.02 -21.92
C ASP A 23 13.88 0.06 -22.94
N LYS A 24 13.50 0.58 -24.11
CA LYS A 24 12.92 -0.16 -25.24
C LYS A 24 11.75 -1.07 -24.87
N ILE A 25 10.80 -0.53 -24.09
CA ILE A 25 9.62 -1.30 -23.66
C ILE A 25 8.68 -1.49 -24.86
N ASN A 26 8.19 -2.72 -25.01
CA ASN A 26 7.12 -3.08 -25.92
C ASN A 26 5.88 -3.50 -25.10
N LEU A 27 4.71 -2.95 -25.46
CA LEU A 27 3.44 -3.26 -24.84
C LEU A 27 2.34 -3.24 -25.90
N GLU A 28 1.49 -4.26 -25.91
CA GLU A 28 0.34 -4.37 -26.80
C GLU A 28 -0.93 -4.58 -25.99
N LEU A 29 -1.97 -3.78 -26.26
CA LEU A 29 -3.32 -3.96 -25.72
C LEU A 29 -4.25 -4.38 -26.85
N ARG A 30 -4.88 -5.55 -26.70
CA ARG A 30 -5.90 -6.03 -27.65
C ARG A 30 -7.25 -5.39 -27.35
N LYS A 31 -8.09 -5.29 -28.37
CA LYS A 31 -9.45 -4.81 -28.20
C LYS A 31 -10.28 -5.73 -27.30
N GLY A 32 -10.92 -5.16 -26.27
CA GLY A 32 -11.80 -5.91 -25.39
C GLY A 32 -11.06 -6.87 -24.46
N GLU A 33 -9.80 -6.58 -24.09
CA GLU A 33 -9.06 -7.34 -23.06
C GLU A 33 -8.76 -6.50 -21.83
N ILE A 34 -8.51 -7.18 -20.73
CA ILE A 34 -7.85 -6.62 -19.54
C ILE A 34 -6.40 -7.08 -19.56
N HIS A 35 -5.49 -6.15 -19.83
CA HIS A 35 -4.06 -6.39 -19.85
C HIS A 35 -3.42 -5.85 -18.59
N ALA A 36 -2.84 -6.72 -17.77
CA ALA A 36 -2.13 -6.30 -16.57
C ALA A 36 -0.71 -5.84 -16.88
N LEU A 37 -0.24 -4.82 -16.16
CA LEU A 37 1.14 -4.37 -16.15
C LEU A 37 1.72 -4.61 -14.75
N LEU A 38 2.56 -5.63 -14.63
CA LEU A 38 3.12 -6.10 -13.38
C LEU A 38 4.60 -5.70 -13.25
N GLY A 39 5.03 -5.35 -12.05
CA GLY A 39 6.44 -5.09 -11.73
C GLY A 39 6.61 -4.47 -10.37
N GLU A 40 7.83 -4.48 -9.85
CA GLU A 40 8.18 -3.84 -8.58
C GLU A 40 7.95 -2.32 -8.61
N ASN A 41 7.90 -1.68 -7.45
CA ASN A 41 7.88 -0.23 -7.36
C ASN A 41 9.18 0.36 -7.95
N GLY A 42 9.02 1.40 -8.78
CA GLY A 42 10.15 1.96 -9.53
C GLY A 42 10.56 1.16 -10.78
N ALA A 43 9.84 0.11 -11.16
CA ALA A 43 10.13 -0.65 -12.40
C ALA A 43 9.85 0.13 -13.70
N GLY A 44 9.20 1.31 -13.62
CA GLY A 44 8.87 2.15 -14.78
C GLY A 44 7.43 2.07 -15.26
N LYS A 45 6.52 1.38 -14.54
CA LYS A 45 5.10 1.20 -14.92
C LYS A 45 4.35 2.53 -15.06
N SER A 46 4.32 3.34 -14.01
CA SER A 46 3.62 4.64 -14.01
C SER A 46 4.26 5.61 -15.01
N THR A 47 5.59 5.56 -15.20
CA THR A 47 6.28 6.34 -16.23
C THR A 47 5.77 5.96 -17.63
N LEU A 48 5.64 4.67 -17.92
CA LEU A 48 5.12 4.16 -19.19
C LEU A 48 3.67 4.62 -19.41
N MET A 49 2.83 4.51 -18.39
CA MET A 49 1.41 4.91 -18.50
C MET A 49 1.24 6.42 -18.56
N ASN A 50 2.08 7.20 -17.89
CA ASN A 50 2.07 8.66 -18.03
C ASN A 50 2.42 9.10 -19.47
N MET A 51 3.24 8.34 -20.20
CA MET A 51 3.46 8.60 -21.63
C MET A 51 2.21 8.28 -22.46
N LEU A 52 1.51 7.19 -22.15
CA LEU A 52 0.25 6.82 -22.81
C LEU A 52 -0.90 7.79 -22.48
N ALA A 53 -0.92 8.35 -21.27
CA ALA A 53 -1.88 9.36 -20.85
C ALA A 53 -1.54 10.80 -21.35
N GLY A 54 -0.41 10.98 -22.05
CA GLY A 54 0.00 12.29 -22.57
C GLY A 54 0.54 13.26 -21.51
N LEU A 55 0.92 12.74 -20.33
CA LEU A 55 1.55 13.51 -19.24
C LEU A 55 3.07 13.62 -19.40
N LEU A 56 3.67 12.69 -20.17
CA LEU A 56 5.09 12.65 -20.48
C LEU A 56 5.29 12.31 -21.96
N GLU A 57 6.34 12.85 -22.57
CA GLU A 57 6.75 12.40 -23.91
C GLU A 57 7.83 11.33 -23.80
N PRO A 58 7.82 10.27 -24.63
CA PRO A 58 8.93 9.34 -24.73
C PRO A 58 10.19 10.03 -25.26
N THR A 59 11.38 9.57 -24.83
CA THR A 59 12.65 10.04 -25.38
C THR A 59 12.88 9.44 -26.79
N SER A 60 12.44 8.18 -26.99
CA SER A 60 12.42 7.50 -28.28
C SER A 60 11.38 6.37 -28.27
N GLY A 61 11.08 5.81 -29.44
CA GLY A 61 10.04 4.83 -29.66
C GLY A 61 8.76 5.44 -30.22
N GLU A 62 7.77 4.61 -30.50
CA GLU A 62 6.52 5.02 -31.14
C GLU A 62 5.31 4.50 -30.35
N ILE A 63 4.26 5.33 -30.30
CA ILE A 63 2.94 4.93 -29.76
C ILE A 63 1.97 4.85 -30.92
N VAL A 64 1.31 3.70 -31.03
CA VAL A 64 0.28 3.45 -32.05
C VAL A 64 -1.07 3.29 -31.35
N VAL A 65 -2.07 4.04 -31.79
CA VAL A 65 -3.45 3.97 -31.29
C VAL A 65 -4.36 3.62 -32.46
N ASN A 66 -5.11 2.53 -32.35
CA ASN A 66 -6.01 2.03 -33.41
C ASN A 66 -5.30 1.95 -34.79
N GLY A 67 -4.06 1.44 -34.80
CA GLY A 67 -3.26 1.27 -36.03
C GLY A 67 -2.59 2.53 -36.57
N GLN A 68 -2.73 3.69 -35.92
CA GLN A 68 -2.10 4.95 -36.33
C GLN A 68 -1.00 5.37 -35.37
N VAL A 69 0.18 5.68 -35.89
CA VAL A 69 1.27 6.27 -35.08
C VAL A 69 0.86 7.68 -34.66
N VAL A 70 0.89 7.94 -33.36
CA VAL A 70 0.44 9.20 -32.78
C VAL A 70 1.49 9.79 -31.85
N LYS A 71 1.49 11.12 -31.74
CA LYS A 71 2.23 11.82 -30.70
C LYS A 71 1.25 12.25 -29.61
N LEU A 72 1.47 11.76 -28.38
CA LEU A 72 0.67 12.11 -27.20
C LEU A 72 1.43 13.18 -26.40
N ASP A 73 1.19 14.44 -26.76
CA ASP A 73 1.87 15.61 -26.18
C ASP A 73 1.04 16.30 -25.07
N SER A 74 -0.19 15.84 -24.86
CA SER A 74 -1.08 16.37 -23.83
C SER A 74 -2.15 15.36 -23.41
N PRO A 75 -2.68 15.45 -22.17
CA PRO A 75 -3.83 14.64 -21.73
C PRO A 75 -5.08 14.84 -22.60
N SER A 76 -5.30 16.06 -23.09
CA SER A 76 -6.42 16.37 -24.00
C SER A 76 -6.29 15.61 -25.31
N LYS A 77 -5.06 15.42 -25.82
CA LYS A 77 -4.81 14.63 -27.01
C LYS A 77 -5.08 13.14 -26.76
N ALA A 78 -4.63 12.60 -25.64
CA ALA A 78 -4.92 11.22 -25.24
C ALA A 78 -6.44 10.99 -25.10
N ALA A 79 -7.15 11.89 -24.42
CA ALA A 79 -8.61 11.84 -24.28
C ALA A 79 -9.33 11.90 -25.63
N SER A 80 -8.86 12.74 -26.57
CA SER A 80 -9.45 12.82 -27.93
C SER A 80 -9.31 11.53 -28.74
N LEU A 81 -8.38 10.64 -28.36
CA LEU A 81 -8.16 9.31 -28.93
C LEU A 81 -8.83 8.19 -28.11
N GLY A 82 -9.67 8.55 -27.15
CA GLY A 82 -10.41 7.63 -26.32
C GLY A 82 -9.59 6.99 -25.19
N ILE A 83 -8.44 7.55 -24.81
CA ILE A 83 -7.62 7.06 -23.72
C ILE A 83 -7.96 7.85 -22.44
N GLY A 84 -8.32 7.14 -21.36
CA GLY A 84 -8.59 7.71 -20.07
C GLY A 84 -7.83 7.01 -18.95
N MET A 85 -7.46 7.74 -17.89
CA MET A 85 -6.70 7.20 -16.78
C MET A 85 -7.42 7.46 -15.45
N VAL A 86 -7.53 6.42 -14.65
CA VAL A 86 -7.98 6.43 -13.26
C VAL A 86 -6.72 6.33 -12.41
N HIS A 87 -6.43 7.41 -11.67
CA HIS A 87 -5.18 7.55 -10.91
C HIS A 87 -5.27 6.85 -9.55
N GLN A 88 -4.12 6.49 -8.99
CA GLN A 88 -3.96 5.92 -7.66
C GLN A 88 -4.53 6.81 -6.55
N HIS A 89 -4.35 8.14 -6.67
CA HIS A 89 -4.97 9.14 -5.80
C HIS A 89 -6.08 9.84 -6.56
N PHE A 90 -7.26 9.88 -5.98
CA PHE A 90 -8.43 10.47 -6.63
C PHE A 90 -8.20 11.94 -6.96
N MET A 91 -8.50 12.30 -8.20
CA MET A 91 -8.42 13.67 -8.69
C MET A 91 -9.80 14.34 -8.60
N LEU A 92 -10.44 14.24 -7.42
CA LEU A 92 -11.76 14.79 -7.14
C LEU A 92 -11.65 16.05 -6.26
N VAL A 93 -12.55 17.00 -6.50
CA VAL A 93 -12.70 18.20 -5.68
C VAL A 93 -13.74 17.89 -4.59
N GLU A 94 -13.31 17.75 -3.36
CA GLU A 94 -14.15 17.34 -2.22
C GLU A 94 -15.36 18.25 -1.98
N ALA A 95 -15.21 19.56 -2.20
CA ALA A 95 -16.28 20.54 -2.01
C ALA A 95 -17.39 20.47 -3.07
N PHE A 96 -17.14 19.82 -4.22
CA PHE A 96 -18.05 19.69 -5.33
C PHE A 96 -18.95 18.48 -5.17
N THR A 97 -20.11 18.52 -5.85
CA THR A 97 -20.96 17.34 -6.01
C THR A 97 -20.32 16.34 -6.97
N VAL A 98 -20.83 15.10 -6.94
CA VAL A 98 -20.47 14.05 -7.89
C VAL A 98 -20.66 14.51 -9.33
N ALA A 99 -21.83 15.11 -9.64
CA ALA A 99 -22.10 15.63 -11.00
C ALA A 99 -21.11 16.69 -11.41
N GLU A 100 -20.80 17.67 -10.55
CA GLU A 100 -19.83 18.74 -10.85
C GLU A 100 -18.43 18.17 -11.09
N ASN A 101 -18.01 17.15 -10.33
CA ASN A 101 -16.71 16.50 -10.54
C ASN A 101 -16.63 15.75 -11.88
N ILE A 102 -17.68 15.04 -12.25
CA ILE A 102 -17.72 14.26 -13.50
C ILE A 102 -17.64 15.17 -14.73
N ILE A 103 -18.41 16.28 -14.74
CA ILE A 103 -18.45 17.20 -15.88
C ILE A 103 -17.31 18.21 -15.91
N LEU A 104 -16.52 18.35 -14.86
CA LEU A 104 -15.43 19.31 -14.75
C LEU A 104 -14.47 19.21 -15.94
N GLY A 105 -14.32 20.27 -16.73
CA GLY A 105 -13.53 20.29 -17.97
C GLY A 105 -14.23 19.68 -19.20
N SER A 106 -15.53 19.33 -19.09
CA SER A 106 -16.40 18.87 -20.18
C SER A 106 -17.84 19.36 -19.93
N GLU A 107 -17.96 20.60 -19.49
CA GLU A 107 -19.20 21.18 -19.02
C GLU A 107 -20.23 21.32 -20.16
N LEU A 108 -21.44 20.81 -19.91
CA LEU A 108 -22.58 21.04 -20.79
C LEU A 108 -23.18 22.40 -20.47
N THR A 109 -23.30 23.27 -21.50
CA THR A 109 -23.88 24.59 -21.34
C THR A 109 -25.12 24.78 -22.21
N LYS A 110 -26.14 25.47 -21.69
CA LYS A 110 -27.30 25.92 -22.42
C LYS A 110 -27.42 27.44 -22.26
N ASN A 111 -27.36 28.18 -23.37
CA ASN A 111 -27.37 29.63 -23.36
C ASN A 111 -26.27 30.27 -22.51
N GLY A 112 -25.09 29.66 -22.39
CA GLY A 112 -23.98 30.14 -21.60
C GLY A 112 -24.07 29.83 -20.09
N VAL A 113 -25.08 29.07 -19.66
CA VAL A 113 -25.26 28.61 -18.28
C VAL A 113 -25.06 27.09 -18.24
N LEU A 114 -24.47 26.60 -17.16
CA LEU A 114 -24.23 25.17 -16.92
C LEU A 114 -25.56 24.39 -16.85
N ASP A 115 -25.70 23.35 -17.65
CA ASP A 115 -26.90 22.48 -17.69
C ASP A 115 -26.71 21.24 -16.81
N ILE A 116 -26.72 21.45 -15.48
CA ILE A 116 -26.57 20.37 -14.48
C ILE A 116 -27.67 19.32 -14.63
N ALA A 117 -28.91 19.73 -14.98
CA ALA A 117 -30.01 18.77 -15.10
C ALA A 117 -29.80 17.79 -16.25
N ARG A 118 -29.22 18.22 -17.37
CA ARG A 118 -28.83 17.35 -18.48
C ARG A 118 -27.64 16.48 -18.08
N ALA A 119 -26.61 17.04 -17.47
CA ALA A 119 -25.45 16.30 -16.99
C ALA A 119 -25.86 15.18 -16.02
N THR A 120 -26.75 15.47 -15.05
CA THR A 120 -27.27 14.48 -14.10
C THR A 120 -27.96 13.30 -14.82
N ARG A 121 -28.76 13.57 -15.87
CA ARG A 121 -29.40 12.49 -16.64
C ARG A 121 -28.38 11.63 -17.36
N GLU A 122 -27.43 12.24 -18.07
CA GLU A 122 -26.38 11.50 -18.79
C GLU A 122 -25.49 10.68 -17.82
N ILE A 123 -25.20 11.21 -16.63
CA ILE A 123 -24.46 10.49 -15.57
C ILE A 123 -25.26 9.29 -15.06
N ASN A 124 -26.56 9.45 -14.80
CA ASN A 124 -27.42 8.34 -14.36
C ASN A 124 -27.49 7.23 -15.43
N GLU A 125 -27.64 7.58 -16.72
CA GLU A 125 -27.62 6.63 -17.81
C GLU A 125 -26.31 5.83 -17.89
N LEU A 126 -25.15 6.51 -17.73
CA LEU A 126 -23.84 5.85 -17.66
C LEU A 126 -23.69 4.97 -16.39
N SER A 127 -24.16 5.49 -15.26
CA SER A 127 -24.15 4.77 -13.98
C SER A 127 -24.93 3.46 -14.05
N GLU A 128 -26.15 3.50 -14.60
CA GLU A 128 -26.97 2.31 -14.81
C GLU A 128 -26.34 1.35 -15.82
N ARG A 129 -25.86 1.88 -16.96
CA ARG A 129 -25.26 1.05 -18.02
C ARG A 129 -24.07 0.25 -17.55
N TYR A 130 -23.18 0.84 -16.75
CA TYR A 130 -21.93 0.20 -16.32
C TYR A 130 -22.01 -0.40 -14.89
N GLY A 131 -23.14 -0.26 -14.21
CA GLY A 131 -23.31 -0.75 -12.84
C GLY A 131 -22.49 0.05 -11.82
N LEU A 132 -22.29 1.35 -12.06
CA LEU A 132 -21.50 2.26 -11.24
C LEU A 132 -22.42 3.17 -10.41
N ALA A 133 -23.15 2.60 -9.47
CA ALA A 133 -24.14 3.33 -8.68
C ALA A 133 -23.51 4.51 -7.89
N VAL A 134 -23.97 5.73 -8.16
CA VAL A 134 -23.58 6.97 -7.48
C VAL A 134 -24.79 7.88 -7.32
N ASP A 135 -24.78 8.77 -6.32
CA ASP A 135 -25.74 9.89 -6.23
C ASP A 135 -25.09 11.16 -6.81
N PRO A 136 -25.55 11.64 -8.00
CA PRO A 136 -24.98 12.84 -8.63
C PRO A 136 -25.08 14.10 -7.77
N SER A 137 -26.01 14.17 -6.80
CA SER A 137 -26.23 15.33 -5.94
C SER A 137 -25.38 15.33 -4.66
N ALA A 138 -24.83 14.16 -4.29
CA ALA A 138 -23.99 14.03 -3.10
C ALA A 138 -22.67 14.81 -3.25
N LYS A 139 -22.16 15.39 -2.18
CA LYS A 139 -20.80 15.95 -2.17
C LYS A 139 -19.76 14.86 -2.08
N VAL A 140 -18.65 15.04 -2.76
CA VAL A 140 -17.55 14.07 -2.76
C VAL A 140 -16.97 13.86 -1.35
N ALA A 141 -16.92 14.91 -0.52
CA ALA A 141 -16.49 14.82 0.88
C ALA A 141 -17.36 13.86 1.75
N ASP A 142 -18.61 13.63 1.35
CA ASP A 142 -19.59 12.88 2.16
C ASP A 142 -19.78 11.42 1.70
N ILE A 143 -19.10 11.00 0.63
CA ILE A 143 -19.23 9.66 0.07
C ILE A 143 -18.03 8.77 0.44
N SER A 144 -18.26 7.45 0.48
CA SER A 144 -17.20 6.47 0.78
C SER A 144 -16.10 6.45 -0.29
N VAL A 145 -14.95 5.91 0.08
CA VAL A 145 -13.79 5.75 -0.83
C VAL A 145 -14.16 4.92 -2.07
N GLY A 146 -14.91 3.82 -1.90
CA GLY A 146 -15.41 3.03 -3.02
C GLY A 146 -16.38 3.79 -3.93
N ALA A 147 -17.19 4.70 -3.36
CA ALA A 147 -18.02 5.59 -4.17
C ALA A 147 -17.19 6.62 -4.93
N GLN A 148 -16.15 7.19 -4.31
CA GLN A 148 -15.20 8.09 -4.99
C GLN A 148 -14.50 7.39 -6.16
N GLN A 149 -14.13 6.13 -6.01
CA GLN A 149 -13.59 5.31 -7.10
C GLN A 149 -14.56 5.21 -8.27
N ARG A 150 -15.85 4.92 -8.01
CA ARG A 150 -16.88 4.88 -9.05
C ARG A 150 -17.05 6.21 -9.75
N VAL A 151 -16.95 7.33 -9.03
CA VAL A 151 -16.99 8.68 -9.60
C VAL A 151 -15.82 8.93 -10.55
N GLU A 152 -14.59 8.53 -10.21
CA GLU A 152 -13.42 8.65 -11.10
C GLU A 152 -13.57 7.82 -12.39
N ILE A 153 -14.13 6.62 -12.27
CA ILE A 153 -14.41 5.77 -13.46
C ILE A 153 -15.48 6.44 -14.34
N LEU A 154 -16.58 6.89 -13.73
CA LEU A 154 -17.66 7.58 -14.46
C LEU A 154 -17.18 8.86 -15.15
N LYS A 155 -16.35 9.66 -14.48
CA LYS A 155 -15.72 10.86 -15.06
C LYS A 155 -14.90 10.53 -16.31
N THR A 156 -14.18 9.42 -16.28
CA THR A 156 -13.38 8.95 -17.41
C THR A 156 -14.28 8.46 -18.56
N LEU A 157 -15.34 7.71 -18.25
CA LEU A 157 -16.31 7.21 -19.23
C LEU A 157 -17.16 8.34 -19.84
N TYR A 158 -17.55 9.34 -19.03
CA TYR A 158 -18.31 10.52 -19.49
C TYR A 158 -17.55 11.31 -20.56
N ARG A 159 -16.21 11.31 -20.49
CA ARG A 159 -15.33 11.90 -21.49
C ARG A 159 -15.14 11.04 -22.74
N GLY A 160 -15.83 9.89 -22.82
CA GLY A 160 -15.82 9.02 -23.99
C GLY A 160 -14.61 8.08 -24.08
N ALA A 161 -13.99 7.71 -22.97
CA ALA A 161 -12.88 6.76 -22.97
C ALA A 161 -13.33 5.37 -23.42
N ASP A 162 -12.59 4.77 -24.38
CA ASP A 162 -12.71 3.39 -24.82
C ASP A 162 -11.55 2.53 -24.31
N ILE A 163 -10.44 3.15 -23.99
CA ILE A 163 -9.24 2.55 -23.41
C ILE A 163 -9.04 3.16 -22.03
N LEU A 164 -9.09 2.32 -21.00
CA LEU A 164 -9.03 2.73 -19.60
C LEU A 164 -7.73 2.25 -18.97
N ILE A 165 -7.00 3.15 -18.33
CA ILE A 165 -5.79 2.82 -17.55
C ILE A 165 -6.18 2.94 -16.08
N PHE A 166 -6.03 1.86 -15.31
CA PHE A 166 -6.20 1.84 -13.86
C PHE A 166 -4.83 1.74 -13.19
N ASP A 167 -4.41 2.77 -12.47
CA ASP A 167 -3.13 2.80 -11.75
C ASP A 167 -3.34 2.51 -10.26
N GLU A 168 -3.03 1.29 -9.83
CA GLU A 168 -3.20 0.76 -8.46
C GLU A 168 -4.58 1.08 -7.83
N PRO A 169 -5.68 0.72 -8.49
CA PRO A 169 -7.01 1.22 -8.14
C PRO A 169 -7.56 0.65 -6.82
N THR A 170 -6.89 -0.33 -6.23
CA THR A 170 -7.35 -1.07 -5.03
C THR A 170 -6.60 -0.69 -3.75
N ALA A 171 -5.66 0.26 -3.83
CA ALA A 171 -4.75 0.59 -2.72
C ALA A 171 -5.45 1.04 -1.43
N VAL A 172 -6.67 1.58 -1.54
CA VAL A 172 -7.43 2.16 -0.42
C VAL A 172 -8.82 1.52 -0.23
N LEU A 173 -9.09 0.42 -0.95
CA LEU A 173 -10.40 -0.27 -0.94
C LEU A 173 -10.43 -1.41 0.06
N THR A 174 -11.61 -1.65 0.63
CA THR A 174 -11.89 -2.85 1.41
C THR A 174 -11.97 -4.10 0.52
N PRO A 175 -11.81 -5.34 1.04
CA PRO A 175 -11.92 -6.56 0.25
C PRO A 175 -13.23 -6.66 -0.57
N SER A 176 -14.36 -6.27 0.02
CA SER A 176 -15.65 -6.26 -0.68
C SER A 176 -15.70 -5.26 -1.83
N GLU A 177 -15.11 -4.06 -1.64
CA GLU A 177 -15.03 -3.04 -2.69
C GLU A 177 -14.06 -3.45 -3.81
N ILE A 178 -13.01 -4.23 -3.49
CA ILE A 178 -12.11 -4.82 -4.49
C ILE A 178 -12.88 -5.80 -5.38
N ASP A 179 -13.65 -6.72 -4.80
CA ASP A 179 -14.47 -7.68 -5.55
C ASP A 179 -15.48 -6.96 -6.45
N GLU A 180 -16.12 -5.89 -5.96
CA GLU A 180 -17.01 -5.04 -6.74
C GLU A 180 -16.28 -4.38 -7.92
N LEU A 181 -15.10 -3.80 -7.69
CA LEU A 181 -14.28 -3.17 -8.75
C LEU A 181 -13.86 -4.19 -9.82
N MET A 182 -13.47 -5.42 -9.40
CA MET A 182 -13.12 -6.49 -10.34
C MET A 182 -14.32 -6.86 -11.22
N ALA A 183 -15.53 -6.91 -10.65
CA ALA A 183 -16.76 -7.15 -11.41
C ALA A 183 -17.07 -6.00 -12.38
N ILE A 184 -16.87 -4.75 -11.97
CA ILE A 184 -17.03 -3.55 -12.81
C ILE A 184 -16.07 -3.62 -14.01
N MET A 185 -14.79 -3.92 -13.80
CA MET A 185 -13.83 -4.03 -14.91
C MET A 185 -14.23 -5.09 -15.93
N LYS A 186 -14.67 -6.27 -15.48
CA LYS A 186 -15.20 -7.32 -16.37
C LYS A 186 -16.43 -6.86 -17.15
N ASN A 187 -17.31 -6.08 -16.54
CA ASN A 187 -18.49 -5.52 -17.21
C ASN A 187 -18.11 -4.48 -18.27
N LEU A 188 -17.17 -3.59 -17.96
CA LEU A 188 -16.65 -2.61 -18.93
C LEU A 188 -16.09 -3.28 -20.18
N VAL A 189 -15.35 -4.38 -20.03
CA VAL A 189 -14.81 -5.15 -21.18
C VAL A 189 -15.92 -5.81 -21.99
N LYS A 190 -16.94 -6.37 -21.35
CA LYS A 190 -18.14 -6.90 -22.03
C LYS A 190 -18.86 -5.83 -22.87
N GLU A 191 -18.84 -4.58 -22.40
CA GLU A 191 -19.39 -3.42 -23.10
C GLU A 191 -18.43 -2.84 -24.17
N GLY A 192 -17.33 -3.55 -24.47
CA GLY A 192 -16.39 -3.22 -25.55
C GLY A 192 -15.23 -2.30 -25.18
N LYS A 193 -15.03 -2.02 -23.89
CA LYS A 193 -13.85 -1.25 -23.42
C LYS A 193 -12.62 -2.15 -23.36
N SER A 194 -11.43 -1.54 -23.45
CA SER A 194 -10.14 -2.21 -23.25
C SER A 194 -9.44 -1.61 -22.06
N ILE A 195 -8.80 -2.43 -21.23
CA ILE A 195 -8.28 -2.00 -19.92
C ILE A 195 -6.81 -2.34 -19.79
N ILE A 196 -6.00 -1.38 -19.32
CA ILE A 196 -4.67 -1.63 -18.75
C ILE A 196 -4.79 -1.51 -17.23
N LEU A 197 -4.47 -2.59 -16.51
CA LEU A 197 -4.48 -2.63 -15.05
C LEU A 197 -3.05 -2.64 -14.52
N ILE A 198 -2.66 -1.61 -13.78
CA ILE A 198 -1.39 -1.57 -13.07
C ILE A 198 -1.66 -1.98 -11.63
N THR A 199 -1.04 -3.06 -11.20
CA THR A 199 -1.07 -3.51 -9.81
C THR A 199 0.16 -4.37 -9.51
N HIS A 200 0.52 -4.47 -8.25
CA HIS A 200 1.52 -5.41 -7.78
C HIS A 200 0.87 -6.61 -7.04
N LYS A 201 -0.46 -6.63 -6.92
CA LYS A 201 -1.23 -7.69 -6.25
C LYS A 201 -1.58 -8.79 -7.25
N LEU A 202 -0.92 -9.94 -7.12
CA LEU A 202 -1.04 -11.05 -8.07
C LEU A 202 -2.44 -11.66 -8.12
N ASP A 203 -3.15 -11.69 -6.98
CA ASP A 203 -4.51 -12.22 -6.92
C ASP A 203 -5.49 -11.37 -7.72
N GLU A 204 -5.32 -10.04 -7.73
CA GLU A 204 -6.13 -9.13 -8.56
C GLU A 204 -5.91 -9.39 -10.05
N ILE A 205 -4.64 -9.53 -10.47
CA ILE A 205 -4.28 -9.83 -11.85
C ILE A 205 -4.96 -11.13 -12.30
N ARG A 206 -4.86 -12.18 -11.48
CA ARG A 206 -5.47 -13.48 -11.79
C ARG A 206 -6.99 -13.47 -11.80
N ALA A 207 -7.60 -12.58 -11.03
CA ALA A 207 -9.06 -12.47 -10.94
C ALA A 207 -9.69 -11.90 -12.20
N VAL A 208 -9.00 -10.98 -12.91
CA VAL A 208 -9.64 -10.20 -13.99
C VAL A 208 -8.87 -10.14 -15.29
N SER A 209 -7.54 -10.33 -15.29
CA SER A 209 -6.72 -10.07 -16.48
C SER A 209 -6.69 -11.27 -17.43
N ASP A 210 -6.60 -10.98 -18.72
CA ASP A 210 -6.40 -11.99 -19.78
C ASP A 210 -4.91 -12.26 -19.96
N ARG A 211 -4.11 -11.19 -20.06
CA ARG A 211 -2.65 -11.23 -20.20
C ARG A 211 -1.96 -10.32 -19.20
N VAL A 212 -0.69 -10.57 -18.98
CA VAL A 212 0.16 -9.71 -18.15
C VAL A 212 1.51 -9.49 -18.83
N THR A 213 1.95 -8.23 -18.86
CA THR A 213 3.33 -7.87 -19.19
C THR A 213 4.09 -7.55 -17.92
N VAL A 214 5.20 -8.24 -17.72
CA VAL A 214 6.07 -8.01 -16.56
C VAL A 214 7.16 -7.00 -16.92
N ILE A 215 7.24 -5.90 -16.13
CA ILE A 215 8.31 -4.91 -16.24
C ILE A 215 9.24 -5.01 -15.04
N ARG A 216 10.54 -5.05 -15.31
CA ARG A 216 11.58 -5.06 -14.28
C ARG A 216 12.74 -4.17 -14.69
N ARG A 217 13.10 -3.21 -13.80
CA ARG A 217 14.22 -2.28 -14.02
C ARG A 217 14.16 -1.55 -15.37
N GLY A 218 12.98 -1.07 -15.71
CA GLY A 218 12.75 -0.32 -16.95
C GLY A 218 12.65 -1.17 -18.22
N LYS A 219 12.64 -2.49 -18.14
CA LYS A 219 12.56 -3.39 -19.32
C LYS A 219 11.34 -4.30 -19.24
N SER A 220 10.71 -4.55 -20.38
CA SER A 220 9.72 -5.64 -20.51
C SER A 220 10.46 -6.98 -20.49
N ILE A 221 10.07 -7.85 -19.54
CA ILE A 221 10.66 -9.17 -19.36
C ILE A 221 9.95 -10.18 -20.25
N GLU A 222 8.63 -10.30 -20.06
CA GLU A 222 7.79 -11.24 -20.80
C GLU A 222 6.34 -10.77 -20.74
N THR A 223 5.56 -11.20 -21.76
CA THR A 223 4.09 -11.10 -21.75
C THR A 223 3.50 -12.49 -21.80
N VAL A 224 2.68 -12.84 -20.80
CA VAL A 224 2.11 -14.18 -20.66
C VAL A 224 0.58 -14.14 -20.55
N GLU A 225 -0.09 -15.20 -21.00
CA GLU A 225 -1.51 -15.43 -20.76
C GLU A 225 -1.72 -15.87 -19.30
N ILE A 226 -2.68 -15.26 -18.59
CA ILE A 226 -2.91 -15.55 -17.17
C ILE A 226 -3.38 -16.98 -16.92
N ALA A 227 -4.11 -17.59 -17.86
CA ALA A 227 -4.63 -18.95 -17.71
C ALA A 227 -3.54 -20.02 -17.51
N GLY A 228 -2.30 -19.75 -17.94
CA GLY A 228 -1.17 -20.68 -17.81
C GLY A 228 -0.15 -20.32 -16.72
N ALA A 229 -0.27 -19.15 -16.08
CA ALA A 229 0.70 -18.65 -15.11
C ALA A 229 0.26 -18.85 -13.66
N THR A 230 1.18 -19.24 -12.79
CA THR A 230 0.95 -19.26 -11.33
C THR A 230 1.43 -17.98 -10.67
N ASN A 231 0.98 -17.70 -9.43
CA ASN A 231 1.49 -16.55 -8.65
C ASN A 231 3.01 -16.64 -8.46
N ALA A 232 3.55 -17.87 -8.34
CA ALA A 232 4.99 -18.09 -8.19
C ALA A 232 5.76 -17.70 -9.47
N ASP A 233 5.25 -18.07 -10.65
CA ASP A 233 5.87 -17.72 -11.92
C ASP A 233 5.87 -16.18 -12.13
N LEU A 234 4.74 -15.53 -11.87
CA LEU A 234 4.62 -14.07 -11.98
C LEU A 234 5.55 -13.33 -11.01
N ALA A 235 5.63 -13.81 -9.76
CA ALA A 235 6.54 -13.24 -8.77
C ALA A 235 8.01 -13.45 -9.16
N GLU A 236 8.38 -14.63 -9.67
CA GLU A 236 9.74 -14.90 -10.13
C GLU A 236 10.13 -14.01 -11.30
N MET A 237 9.25 -13.80 -12.29
CA MET A 237 9.49 -12.86 -13.39
C MET A 237 9.67 -11.43 -12.87
N MET A 238 8.86 -11.02 -11.90
CA MET A 238 8.87 -9.67 -11.33
C MET A 238 10.14 -9.39 -10.55
N VAL A 239 10.55 -10.30 -9.65
CA VAL A 239 11.70 -10.13 -8.75
C VAL A 239 13.01 -10.59 -9.40
N GLY A 240 12.94 -11.56 -10.34
CA GLY A 240 14.10 -12.17 -11.02
C GLY A 240 14.78 -13.29 -10.26
N ARG A 241 14.13 -13.82 -9.24
CA ARG A 241 14.49 -15.02 -8.47
C ARG A 241 13.22 -15.66 -7.92
N SER A 242 13.31 -16.91 -7.57
CA SER A 242 12.21 -17.58 -6.90
C SER A 242 11.85 -16.87 -5.59
N VAL A 243 10.55 -16.66 -5.35
CA VAL A 243 9.99 -15.98 -4.18
C VAL A 243 9.02 -16.93 -3.48
N SER A 244 9.14 -17.03 -2.16
CA SER A 244 8.20 -17.77 -1.34
C SER A 244 7.20 -16.82 -0.67
N PHE A 245 5.92 -16.94 -0.99
CA PHE A 245 4.85 -16.20 -0.32
C PHE A 245 4.55 -16.76 1.07
N LYS A 246 4.83 -18.04 1.32
CA LYS A 246 4.75 -18.62 2.65
C LYS A 246 6.09 -18.48 3.34
N THR A 247 6.12 -17.74 4.40
CA THR A 247 7.32 -17.64 5.22
C THR A 247 7.44 -18.90 6.06
N VAL A 248 8.53 -19.63 5.85
CA VAL A 248 8.84 -20.80 6.68
C VAL A 248 9.24 -20.28 8.06
N LYS A 249 8.47 -20.63 9.07
CA LYS A 249 8.75 -20.28 10.47
C LYS A 249 8.75 -21.55 11.33
N GLN A 250 9.61 -21.56 12.34
CA GLN A 250 9.61 -22.61 13.36
C GLN A 250 8.40 -22.43 14.28
N ALA A 251 8.04 -23.48 15.01
CA ALA A 251 7.02 -23.37 16.05
C ALA A 251 7.43 -22.29 17.07
N PRO A 252 6.51 -21.40 17.50
CA PRO A 252 6.81 -20.35 18.45
C PRO A 252 7.26 -20.96 19.79
N GLN A 253 8.16 -20.26 20.47
CA GLN A 253 8.64 -20.62 21.82
C GLN A 253 8.34 -19.49 22.79
N PRO A 254 7.07 -19.24 23.14
CA PRO A 254 6.69 -18.15 24.02
C PRO A 254 7.29 -18.33 25.41
N LYS A 255 7.89 -17.28 25.94
CA LYS A 255 8.49 -17.22 27.26
C LYS A 255 7.70 -16.25 28.17
N GLU A 256 8.43 -15.41 28.92
CA GLU A 256 7.85 -14.39 29.79
C GLU A 256 7.05 -13.34 29.03
N VAL A 257 6.06 -12.73 29.70
CA VAL A 257 5.31 -11.59 29.18
C VAL A 257 6.20 -10.36 29.15
N ILE A 258 6.38 -9.77 27.98
CA ILE A 258 7.14 -8.53 27.76
C ILE A 258 6.22 -7.31 27.81
N LEU A 259 5.07 -7.37 27.09
CA LEU A 259 4.05 -6.33 27.12
C LEU A 259 2.78 -6.90 27.75
N SER A 260 2.25 -6.22 28.77
CA SER A 260 0.95 -6.53 29.36
C SER A 260 0.06 -5.30 29.33
N ILE A 261 -1.10 -5.42 28.72
CA ILE A 261 -2.13 -4.39 28.61
C ILE A 261 -3.38 -4.90 29.32
N LYS A 262 -3.96 -4.10 30.23
CA LYS A 262 -5.16 -4.47 30.98
C LYS A 262 -6.14 -3.31 31.00
N ASP A 263 -7.35 -3.58 30.55
CA ASP A 263 -8.52 -2.68 30.56
C ASP A 263 -8.21 -1.29 30.02
N LEU A 264 -7.39 -1.23 28.97
CA LEU A 264 -6.89 0.01 28.39
C LEU A 264 -8.00 0.81 27.72
N VAL A 265 -8.09 2.09 28.07
CA VAL A 265 -8.95 3.07 27.40
C VAL A 265 -8.10 4.21 26.86
N VAL A 266 -8.27 4.49 25.57
CA VAL A 266 -7.58 5.57 24.87
C VAL A 266 -8.57 6.34 24.01
N ASN A 267 -8.55 7.67 24.12
CA ASN A 267 -9.43 8.54 23.33
C ASN A 267 -8.77 8.96 22.01
N GLU A 268 -9.58 9.12 20.96
CA GLU A 268 -9.18 9.85 19.77
C GLU A 268 -9.10 11.37 20.03
N ASN A 269 -8.69 12.17 19.00
CA ASN A 269 -8.49 13.62 19.14
C ASN A 269 -9.76 14.38 19.51
N ARG A 270 -10.95 13.85 19.23
CA ARG A 270 -12.26 14.41 19.59
C ARG A 270 -12.73 14.07 21.00
N GLY A 271 -11.92 13.31 21.77
CA GLY A 271 -12.27 12.89 23.12
C GLY A 271 -13.20 11.67 23.20
N ILE A 272 -13.44 10.98 22.07
CA ILE A 272 -14.26 9.77 22.01
C ILE A 272 -13.35 8.57 22.23
N PRO A 273 -13.74 7.56 23.03
CA PRO A 273 -12.93 6.35 23.21
C PRO A 273 -12.76 5.58 21.90
N ALA A 274 -11.52 5.49 21.41
CA ALA A 274 -11.10 4.69 20.27
C ALA A 274 -10.64 3.29 20.71
N VAL A 275 -10.03 3.16 21.88
CA VAL A 275 -9.72 1.88 22.54
C VAL A 275 -10.58 1.77 23.78
N LYS A 276 -11.30 0.64 23.96
CA LYS A 276 -12.37 0.46 24.95
C LYS A 276 -12.17 -0.81 25.77
N ASN A 277 -11.54 -0.68 26.95
CA ASN A 277 -11.25 -1.78 27.88
C ASN A 277 -10.49 -2.96 27.20
N LEU A 278 -9.46 -2.61 26.39
CA LEU A 278 -8.67 -3.59 25.65
C LEU A 278 -7.64 -4.24 26.59
N SER A 279 -7.58 -5.57 26.55
CA SER A 279 -6.55 -6.34 27.26
C SER A 279 -5.82 -7.26 26.29
N LEU A 280 -4.49 -7.27 26.35
CA LEU A 280 -3.63 -8.05 25.46
C LEU A 280 -2.24 -8.24 26.09
N ASP A 281 -1.70 -9.46 26.01
CA ASP A 281 -0.30 -9.74 26.38
C ASP A 281 0.52 -10.15 25.15
N VAL A 282 1.79 -9.72 25.10
CA VAL A 282 2.77 -10.17 24.11
C VAL A 282 3.98 -10.74 24.85
N ARG A 283 4.38 -11.95 24.47
CA ARG A 283 5.46 -12.70 25.12
C ARG A 283 6.75 -12.67 24.31
N ALA A 284 7.87 -12.83 24.97
CA ALA A 284 9.15 -13.10 24.32
C ALA A 284 9.06 -14.37 23.47
N GLY A 285 9.61 -14.34 22.26
CA GLY A 285 9.59 -15.48 21.33
C GLY A 285 8.26 -15.74 20.63
N GLU A 286 7.37 -14.72 20.57
CA GLU A 286 6.15 -14.78 19.77
C GLU A 286 5.93 -13.51 18.93
N ILE A 287 5.19 -13.67 17.84
CA ILE A 287 4.60 -12.59 17.07
C ILE A 287 3.10 -12.56 17.32
N VAL A 288 2.59 -11.49 17.89
CA VAL A 288 1.15 -11.22 18.00
C VAL A 288 0.76 -10.26 16.87
N GLY A 289 -0.14 -10.71 15.99
CA GLY A 289 -0.73 -9.88 14.94
C GLY A 289 -2.02 -9.22 15.42
N ILE A 290 -2.23 -7.95 15.10
CA ILE A 290 -3.51 -7.26 15.27
C ILE A 290 -4.15 -7.12 13.89
N ALA A 291 -5.28 -7.81 13.69
CA ALA A 291 -6.12 -7.70 12.50
C ALA A 291 -7.31 -6.79 12.80
N GLY A 292 -7.69 -5.93 11.86
CA GLY A 292 -8.85 -5.04 12.00
C GLY A 292 -8.96 -4.09 10.83
N ILE A 293 -10.13 -3.46 10.66
CA ILE A 293 -10.37 -2.42 9.65
C ILE A 293 -9.79 -1.10 10.18
N ASP A 294 -9.30 -0.26 9.28
CA ASP A 294 -8.79 1.08 9.64
C ASP A 294 -9.83 1.88 10.45
N GLY A 295 -9.36 2.60 11.47
CA GLY A 295 -10.23 3.36 12.38
C GLY A 295 -10.82 2.57 13.55
N ASN A 296 -10.48 1.30 13.73
CA ASN A 296 -10.93 0.48 14.87
C ASN A 296 -10.06 0.62 16.13
N GLY A 297 -9.19 1.62 16.23
CA GLY A 297 -8.40 1.93 17.43
C GLY A 297 -6.97 1.39 17.41
N GLN A 298 -6.50 0.78 16.32
CA GLN A 298 -5.13 0.25 16.20
C GLN A 298 -4.07 1.35 16.35
N SER A 299 -4.24 2.46 15.64
CA SER A 299 -3.31 3.59 15.68
C SER A 299 -3.25 4.22 17.08
N GLU A 300 -4.41 4.40 17.74
CA GLU A 300 -4.49 4.91 19.10
C GLU A 300 -3.85 3.96 20.11
N LEU A 301 -4.03 2.65 19.94
CA LEU A 301 -3.37 1.63 20.77
C LEU A 301 -1.83 1.75 20.67
N ILE A 302 -1.29 1.78 19.46
CA ILE A 302 0.16 1.90 19.24
C ILE A 302 0.70 3.23 19.76
N GLN A 303 0.00 4.34 19.50
CA GLN A 303 0.39 5.67 20.03
C GLN A 303 0.39 5.69 21.56
N ALA A 304 -0.55 4.99 22.21
CA ALA A 304 -0.57 4.89 23.67
C ALA A 304 0.62 4.08 24.22
N ILE A 305 0.93 2.93 23.62
CA ILE A 305 2.06 2.08 24.03
C ILE A 305 3.40 2.79 23.80
N THR A 306 3.50 3.62 22.75
CA THR A 306 4.73 4.37 22.44
C THR A 306 4.83 5.74 23.12
N GLY A 307 3.82 6.11 23.95
CA GLY A 307 3.80 7.37 24.69
C GLY A 307 3.47 8.61 23.85
N LEU A 308 3.00 8.41 22.62
CA LEU A 308 2.57 9.49 21.72
C LEU A 308 1.14 9.94 22.00
N ARG A 309 0.38 9.15 22.79
CA ARG A 309 -1.03 9.45 23.15
C ARG A 309 -1.26 9.13 24.63
N LYS A 310 -2.07 9.96 25.27
CA LYS A 310 -2.42 9.80 26.67
C LYS A 310 -3.31 8.57 26.88
N ILE A 311 -3.01 7.79 27.91
CA ILE A 311 -3.85 6.71 28.41
C ILE A 311 -4.88 7.33 29.37
N GLU A 312 -6.17 7.08 29.16
CA GLU A 312 -7.24 7.59 30.00
C GLU A 312 -7.47 6.69 31.24
N SER A 313 -7.47 5.38 31.03
CA SER A 313 -7.55 4.40 32.12
C SER A 313 -6.95 3.06 31.71
N GLY A 314 -6.81 2.14 32.66
CA GLY A 314 -6.15 0.86 32.47
C GLY A 314 -4.66 0.90 32.78
N SER A 315 -3.96 -0.17 32.47
CA SER A 315 -2.52 -0.28 32.69
C SER A 315 -1.81 -0.82 31.45
N VAL A 316 -0.59 -0.32 31.22
CA VAL A 316 0.36 -0.85 30.24
C VAL A 316 1.69 -1.04 30.94
N GLU A 317 2.19 -2.26 30.90
CA GLU A 317 3.44 -2.64 31.56
C GLU A 317 4.41 -3.29 30.57
N LEU A 318 5.68 -2.89 30.64
CA LEU A 318 6.81 -3.53 29.97
C LEU A 318 7.66 -4.27 31.00
N LYS A 319 7.75 -5.60 30.89
CA LYS A 319 8.47 -6.45 31.86
C LYS A 319 8.06 -6.14 33.32
N GLY A 320 6.77 -5.88 33.58
CA GLY A 320 6.24 -5.55 34.90
C GLY A 320 6.45 -4.10 35.34
N GLN A 321 7.08 -3.25 34.52
CA GLN A 321 7.23 -1.82 34.77
C GLN A 321 6.14 -1.04 34.05
N SER A 322 5.36 -0.22 34.76
CA SER A 322 4.36 0.66 34.17
C SER A 322 5.00 1.72 33.27
N ILE A 323 4.42 1.92 32.07
CA ILE A 323 4.83 2.96 31.13
C ILE A 323 3.84 4.11 31.06
N VAL A 324 2.76 4.06 31.84
CA VAL A 324 1.73 5.12 31.85
C VAL A 324 2.33 6.45 32.24
N GLY A 325 2.17 7.46 31.38
CA GLY A 325 2.70 8.81 31.61
C GLY A 325 4.19 9.00 31.27
N LEU A 326 4.88 7.98 30.79
CA LEU A 326 6.25 8.13 30.29
C LEU A 326 6.28 8.81 28.92
N HIS A 327 7.33 9.58 28.67
CA HIS A 327 7.58 10.18 27.36
C HIS A 327 8.13 9.13 26.37
N PRO A 328 7.93 9.31 25.03
CA PRO A 328 8.39 8.36 24.01
C PRO A 328 9.85 7.95 24.15
N ARG A 329 10.75 8.87 24.45
CA ARG A 329 12.17 8.58 24.66
C ARG A 329 12.40 7.62 25.85
N GLN A 330 11.68 7.80 26.94
CA GLN A 330 11.81 6.93 28.13
C GLN A 330 11.35 5.51 27.78
N ILE A 331 10.24 5.38 27.03
CA ILE A 331 9.73 4.09 26.55
C ILE A 331 10.73 3.44 25.59
N THR A 332 11.28 4.23 24.65
CA THR A 332 12.33 3.78 23.74
C THR A 332 13.57 3.26 24.50
N GLU A 333 13.95 3.90 25.60
CA GLU A 333 15.08 3.50 26.45
C GLU A 333 14.77 2.24 27.31
N LEU A 334 13.49 1.87 27.47
CA LEU A 334 13.04 0.60 28.04
C LEU A 334 13.06 -0.56 27.03
N SER A 335 13.86 -0.45 25.98
CA SER A 335 14.05 -1.47 24.94
C SER A 335 12.81 -1.71 24.08
N VAL A 336 12.07 -0.65 23.73
CA VAL A 336 11.00 -0.69 22.73
C VAL A 336 11.51 -0.16 21.40
N GLY A 337 11.34 -0.94 20.33
CA GLY A 337 11.50 -0.53 18.94
C GLY A 337 10.13 -0.26 18.31
N HIS A 338 10.00 0.78 17.49
CA HIS A 338 8.75 1.13 16.84
C HIS A 338 8.95 1.48 15.36
N VAL A 339 8.39 0.67 14.49
CA VAL A 339 8.26 0.94 13.06
C VAL A 339 6.87 1.54 12.85
N PRO A 340 6.75 2.84 12.51
CA PRO A 340 5.46 3.52 12.41
C PRO A 340 4.69 3.15 11.14
N GLU A 341 3.40 3.42 11.15
CA GLU A 341 2.49 3.16 10.03
C GLU A 341 2.83 4.02 8.79
N ASP A 342 3.05 5.32 8.99
CA ASP A 342 3.42 6.24 7.92
C ASP A 342 4.92 6.55 7.98
N ARG A 343 5.67 5.93 7.06
CA ARG A 343 7.13 6.09 6.97
C ARG A 343 7.57 7.51 6.61
N HIS A 344 6.72 8.29 5.91
CA HIS A 344 7.05 9.65 5.48
C HIS A 344 6.74 10.68 6.56
N ARG A 345 5.66 10.49 7.30
CA ARG A 345 5.22 11.42 8.35
C ARG A 345 5.94 11.17 9.67
N ASP A 346 6.04 9.89 10.06
CA ASP A 346 6.45 9.50 11.39
C ASP A 346 7.76 8.68 11.41
N GLY A 347 8.19 8.15 10.25
CA GLY A 347 9.33 7.24 10.15
C GLY A 347 10.66 7.91 9.80
N LEU A 348 10.68 8.78 8.82
CA LEU A 348 11.87 9.42 8.26
C LEU A 348 11.70 10.94 8.13
N VAL A 349 12.79 11.66 8.25
CA VAL A 349 12.90 13.05 7.82
C VAL A 349 13.48 13.03 6.40
N LEU A 350 12.62 13.19 5.39
CA LEU A 350 12.94 12.92 3.98
C LEU A 350 14.08 13.78 3.42
N GLU A 351 14.22 15.02 3.90
CA GLU A 351 15.26 15.97 3.49
C GLU A 351 16.61 15.70 4.15
N MET A 352 16.65 14.97 5.27
CA MET A 352 17.88 14.61 5.96
C MET A 352 18.59 13.43 5.29
N MET A 353 19.89 13.35 5.48
CA MET A 353 20.71 12.24 4.97
C MET A 353 20.22 10.90 5.52
N ILE A 354 20.43 9.82 4.79
CA ILE A 354 20.16 8.45 5.26
C ILE A 354 20.91 8.18 6.57
N SER A 355 22.17 8.60 6.65
CA SER A 355 22.99 8.43 7.86
C SER A 355 22.42 9.14 9.09
N GLU A 356 21.88 10.34 8.92
CA GLU A 356 21.21 11.07 10.01
C GLU A 356 19.91 10.40 10.43
N ASN A 357 19.11 9.92 9.47
CA ASN A 357 17.88 9.18 9.75
C ASN A 357 18.14 7.86 10.51
N ILE A 358 19.21 7.14 10.15
CA ILE A 358 19.61 5.90 10.85
C ILE A 358 20.06 6.21 12.27
N ALA A 359 20.79 7.30 12.49
CA ALA A 359 21.26 7.69 13.81
C ALA A 359 20.19 8.37 14.69
N LEU A 360 19.01 8.72 14.15
CA LEU A 360 18.01 9.59 14.78
C LEU A 360 17.58 9.16 16.19
N GLN A 361 17.53 7.87 16.47
CA GLN A 361 17.14 7.32 17.78
C GLN A 361 18.31 7.16 18.76
N THR A 362 19.55 7.25 18.27
CA THR A 362 20.75 6.93 19.05
C THR A 362 21.83 8.03 18.99
N TYR A 363 21.61 9.13 18.28
CA TYR A 363 22.57 10.20 18.03
C TYR A 363 23.25 10.74 19.28
N TYR A 364 22.57 10.72 20.44
CA TYR A 364 23.06 11.24 21.71
C TYR A 364 23.94 10.26 22.47
N LYS A 365 24.06 8.99 22.04
CA LYS A 365 24.87 7.95 22.68
C LYS A 365 26.27 7.91 22.11
N GLU A 366 27.27 7.52 22.92
CA GLU A 366 28.59 7.19 22.39
C GLU A 366 28.50 5.92 21.51
N PRO A 367 29.25 5.83 20.42
CA PRO A 367 30.28 6.77 19.94
C PRO A 367 29.76 7.86 19.01
N LEU A 368 28.43 7.96 18.76
CA LEU A 368 27.84 8.91 17.80
C LEU A 368 27.89 10.36 18.29
N SER A 369 27.90 10.54 19.63
CA SER A 369 28.05 11.83 20.28
C SER A 369 28.96 11.72 21.51
N LYS A 370 29.72 12.77 21.75
CA LYS A 370 30.51 12.90 22.98
C LYS A 370 30.36 14.30 23.56
N LYS A 371 29.91 14.40 24.81
CA LYS A 371 29.66 15.67 25.53
C LYS A 371 28.74 16.62 24.74
N GLY A 372 27.72 16.07 24.07
CA GLY A 372 26.76 16.86 23.28
C GLY A 372 27.24 17.27 21.89
N ILE A 373 28.44 16.88 21.47
CA ILE A 373 28.97 17.16 20.13
C ILE A 373 28.84 15.90 19.27
N LEU A 374 28.14 16.00 18.12
CA LEU A 374 27.99 14.91 17.18
C LEU A 374 29.29 14.58 16.46
N ASN A 375 29.54 13.29 16.29
CA ASN A 375 30.66 12.79 15.49
C ASN A 375 30.14 12.27 14.14
N TYR A 376 30.12 13.11 13.13
CA TYR A 376 29.57 12.75 11.82
C TYR A 376 30.33 11.61 11.14
N THR A 377 31.65 11.45 11.38
CA THR A 377 32.39 10.30 10.86
C THR A 377 31.82 9.00 11.42
N ASN A 378 31.61 8.93 12.74
CA ASN A 378 31.04 7.74 13.36
C ASN A 378 29.58 7.51 12.93
N ILE A 379 28.78 8.57 12.71
CA ILE A 379 27.40 8.47 12.20
C ILE A 379 27.40 7.88 10.80
N ILE A 380 28.28 8.33 9.92
CA ILE A 380 28.41 7.83 8.55
C ILE A 380 28.85 6.36 8.55
N ASP A 381 29.85 6.00 9.33
CA ASP A 381 30.36 4.61 9.43
C ASP A 381 29.28 3.67 10.01
N TYR A 382 28.56 4.14 11.03
CA TYR A 382 27.41 3.42 11.61
C TYR A 382 26.32 3.17 10.56
N ALA A 383 25.97 4.20 9.79
CA ALA A 383 24.98 4.07 8.74
C ALA A 383 25.43 3.12 7.62
N LYS A 384 26.68 3.17 7.17
CA LYS A 384 27.24 2.24 6.18
C LYS A 384 27.11 0.80 6.63
N LYS A 385 27.47 0.52 7.90
CA LYS A 385 27.33 -0.81 8.50
C LYS A 385 25.88 -1.29 8.43
N LEU A 386 24.92 -0.49 8.88
CA LEU A 386 23.51 -0.89 8.90
C LEU A 386 22.92 -1.00 7.50
N MET A 387 23.27 -0.11 6.58
CA MET A 387 22.82 -0.20 5.20
C MET A 387 23.29 -1.52 4.54
N GLN A 388 24.51 -1.96 4.82
CA GLN A 388 25.02 -3.23 4.34
C GLN A 388 24.31 -4.43 4.99
N GLU A 389 24.13 -4.41 6.32
CA GLU A 389 23.52 -5.51 7.07
C GLU A 389 22.03 -5.71 6.73
N PHE A 390 21.33 -4.62 6.48
CA PHE A 390 19.89 -4.63 6.19
C PHE A 390 19.56 -4.48 4.69
N ASP A 391 20.55 -4.61 3.80
CA ASP A 391 20.37 -4.48 2.34
C ASP A 391 19.63 -3.19 1.95
N VAL A 392 19.98 -2.07 2.59
CA VAL A 392 19.46 -0.74 2.20
C VAL A 392 20.27 -0.24 1.02
N ARG A 393 19.64 -0.15 -0.14
CA ARG A 393 20.30 0.23 -1.40
C ARG A 393 20.11 1.70 -1.70
N ALA A 394 21.21 2.43 -1.77
CA ALA A 394 21.28 3.84 -2.14
C ALA A 394 22.57 4.13 -2.89
N ALA A 395 22.65 5.29 -3.54
CA ALA A 395 23.88 5.76 -4.17
C ALA A 395 24.99 6.03 -3.13
N SER A 396 24.60 6.52 -1.95
CA SER A 396 25.48 6.82 -0.82
C SER A 396 24.65 7.02 0.45
N GLU A 397 25.26 6.89 1.61
CA GLU A 397 24.67 7.16 2.93
C GLU A 397 24.44 8.65 3.22
N ILE A 398 25.03 9.53 2.42
CA ILE A 398 24.89 10.99 2.56
C ILE A 398 23.81 11.59 1.66
N VAL A 399 23.14 10.79 0.81
CA VAL A 399 22.00 11.30 0.04
C VAL A 399 20.75 11.44 0.92
N PRO A 400 19.82 12.34 0.59
CA PRO A 400 18.58 12.49 1.31
C PRO A 400 17.75 11.19 1.32
N ALA A 401 17.02 10.93 2.41
CA ALA A 401 16.16 9.75 2.51
C ALA A 401 15.04 9.73 1.45
N SER A 402 14.65 10.89 0.91
CA SER A 402 13.74 11.03 -0.23
C SER A 402 14.23 10.36 -1.52
N ALA A 403 15.54 10.14 -1.67
CA ALA A 403 16.13 9.47 -2.83
C ALA A 403 15.97 7.94 -2.78
N LEU A 404 15.55 7.37 -1.63
CA LEU A 404 15.31 5.95 -1.47
C LEU A 404 13.97 5.53 -2.08
N SER A 405 13.90 4.32 -2.66
CA SER A 405 12.62 3.66 -2.93
C SER A 405 11.90 3.32 -1.63
N GLY A 406 10.55 3.18 -1.68
CA GLY A 406 9.75 2.87 -0.50
C GLY A 406 10.23 1.63 0.26
N GLY A 407 10.66 0.57 -0.45
CA GLY A 407 11.24 -0.63 0.17
C GLY A 407 12.56 -0.34 0.91
N ASN A 408 13.43 0.50 0.36
CA ASN A 408 14.68 0.88 1.02
C ASN A 408 14.47 1.86 2.17
N GLN A 409 13.47 2.74 2.09
CA GLN A 409 13.03 3.58 3.20
C GLN A 409 12.58 2.72 4.39
N GLN A 410 11.75 1.72 4.14
CA GLN A 410 11.25 0.81 5.16
C GLN A 410 12.39 -0.03 5.78
N LYS A 411 13.31 -0.54 4.94
CA LYS A 411 14.50 -1.25 5.43
C LYS A 411 15.38 -0.36 6.32
N ALA A 412 15.53 0.92 5.99
CA ALA A 412 16.31 1.87 6.81
C ALA A 412 15.66 2.10 8.19
N ILE A 413 14.32 2.22 8.25
CA ILE A 413 13.58 2.34 9.52
C ILE A 413 13.75 1.05 10.33
N ILE A 414 13.54 -0.12 9.74
CA ILE A 414 13.68 -1.42 10.39
C ILE A 414 15.11 -1.62 10.90
N ALA A 415 16.12 -1.25 10.09
CA ALA A 415 17.53 -1.31 10.50
C ALA A 415 17.79 -0.49 11.76
N ARG A 416 17.30 0.76 11.79
CA ARG A 416 17.42 1.66 12.94
C ARG A 416 16.77 1.09 14.19
N GLU A 417 15.58 0.50 14.06
CA GLU A 417 14.83 0.00 15.23
C GLU A 417 15.37 -1.33 15.73
N ILE A 418 15.79 -2.25 14.86
CA ILE A 418 16.31 -3.58 15.22
C ILE A 418 17.74 -3.51 15.77
N ASP A 419 18.64 -2.67 15.21
CA ASP A 419 20.05 -2.58 15.70
C ASP A 419 20.12 -2.14 17.17
N ARG A 420 19.09 -1.45 17.67
CA ARG A 420 18.96 -1.11 19.08
C ARG A 420 18.68 -2.32 19.99
N ASN A 421 18.49 -3.50 19.42
CA ASN A 421 18.21 -4.77 20.08
C ASN A 421 17.01 -4.70 21.04
N PRO A 422 15.81 -4.27 20.58
CA PRO A 422 14.65 -4.10 21.44
C PRO A 422 14.18 -5.44 22.02
N ASP A 423 13.57 -5.40 23.22
CA ASP A 423 12.87 -6.56 23.79
C ASP A 423 11.43 -6.67 23.27
N LEU A 424 10.82 -5.52 22.94
CA LEU A 424 9.54 -5.41 22.25
C LEU A 424 9.74 -4.65 20.96
N LEU A 425 9.41 -5.26 19.82
CA LEU A 425 9.36 -4.63 18.52
C LEU A 425 7.91 -4.45 18.08
N ILE A 426 7.46 -3.21 17.97
CA ILE A 426 6.14 -2.84 17.47
C ILE A 426 6.28 -2.45 16.00
N VAL A 427 5.47 -3.04 15.14
CA VAL A 427 5.57 -2.83 13.68
C VAL A 427 4.18 -2.59 13.12
N SER A 428 3.95 -1.38 12.63
CA SER A 428 2.66 -0.98 12.07
C SER A 428 2.76 -0.89 10.55
N GLN A 429 1.88 -1.60 9.83
CA GLN A 429 1.78 -1.61 8.35
C GLN A 429 3.14 -1.81 7.65
N PRO A 430 3.97 -2.81 8.06
CA PRO A 430 5.37 -2.87 7.64
C PRO A 430 5.57 -3.04 6.15
N THR A 431 4.58 -3.56 5.44
CA THR A 431 4.71 -3.89 4.00
C THR A 431 3.84 -3.01 3.10
N ARG A 432 3.11 -2.03 3.68
CA ARG A 432 2.19 -1.17 2.92
C ARG A 432 2.90 -0.44 1.77
N GLY A 433 2.41 -0.70 0.53
CA GLY A 433 2.93 -0.08 -0.69
C GLY A 433 4.35 -0.52 -1.03
N LEU A 434 4.77 -1.71 -0.62
CA LEU A 434 6.06 -2.29 -0.97
C LEU A 434 5.93 -3.36 -2.05
N ASP A 435 7.04 -3.64 -2.70
CA ASP A 435 7.15 -4.75 -3.65
C ASP A 435 7.33 -6.10 -2.93
N VAL A 436 7.04 -7.19 -3.65
CA VAL A 436 7.09 -8.56 -3.10
C VAL A 436 8.46 -8.92 -2.53
N GLY A 437 9.55 -8.43 -3.14
CA GLY A 437 10.90 -8.70 -2.65
C GLY A 437 11.19 -8.02 -1.31
N ALA A 438 10.70 -6.78 -1.12
CA ALA A 438 10.80 -6.07 0.15
C ALA A 438 9.90 -6.71 1.22
N ILE A 439 8.68 -7.14 0.85
CA ILE A 439 7.74 -7.86 1.74
C ILE A 439 8.39 -9.13 2.28
N GLU A 440 8.92 -9.99 1.41
CA GLU A 440 9.60 -11.23 1.80
C GLU A 440 10.76 -10.97 2.77
N TYR A 441 11.57 -9.93 2.48
CA TYR A 441 12.69 -9.55 3.33
C TYR A 441 12.22 -9.15 4.74
N ILE A 442 11.20 -8.31 4.82
CA ILE A 442 10.66 -7.80 6.09
C ILE A 442 10.06 -8.93 6.92
N HIS A 443 9.24 -9.80 6.31
CA HIS A 443 8.66 -10.96 7.00
C HIS A 443 9.74 -11.86 7.59
N LYS A 444 10.80 -12.20 6.81
CA LYS A 444 11.93 -12.98 7.29
C LYS A 444 12.63 -12.31 8.48
N ARG A 445 12.78 -10.99 8.42
CA ARG A 445 13.43 -10.24 9.50
C ARG A 445 12.60 -10.24 10.79
N LEU A 446 11.28 -10.04 10.69
CA LEU A 446 10.38 -10.09 11.86
C LEU A 446 10.40 -11.47 12.53
N ILE A 447 10.37 -12.56 11.73
CA ILE A 447 10.46 -13.92 12.25
C ILE A 447 11.83 -14.16 12.89
N GLN A 448 12.91 -13.65 12.31
CA GLN A 448 14.24 -13.75 12.92
C GLN A 448 14.30 -13.07 14.29
N GLU A 449 13.69 -11.89 14.46
CA GLU A 449 13.63 -11.22 15.77
C GLU A 449 12.84 -12.06 16.78
N ARG A 450 11.68 -12.64 16.38
CA ARG A 450 10.94 -13.60 17.21
C ARG A 450 11.81 -14.80 17.62
N ASP A 451 12.49 -15.40 16.65
CA ASP A 451 13.34 -16.60 16.89
C ASP A 451 14.54 -16.27 17.79
N ASN A 452 15.01 -15.00 17.76
CA ASN A 452 15.99 -14.47 18.70
C ASN A 452 15.41 -14.22 20.13
N GLY A 453 14.13 -14.57 20.34
CA GLY A 453 13.46 -14.44 21.64
C GLY A 453 12.88 -13.07 21.92
N LYS A 454 12.69 -12.22 20.92
CA LYS A 454 12.03 -10.92 21.06
C LYS A 454 10.51 -11.05 21.06
N ALA A 455 9.81 -10.13 21.72
CA ALA A 455 8.38 -9.96 21.58
C ALA A 455 8.11 -9.07 20.36
N VAL A 456 7.22 -9.50 19.46
CA VAL A 456 6.88 -8.73 18.26
C VAL A 456 5.38 -8.50 18.22
N LEU A 457 4.97 -7.23 18.07
CA LEU A 457 3.57 -6.83 17.87
C LEU A 457 3.45 -6.26 16.45
N VAL A 458 2.72 -6.96 15.58
CA VAL A 458 2.49 -6.54 14.20
C VAL A 458 1.06 -6.05 14.05
N VAL A 459 0.87 -4.87 13.50
CA VAL A 459 -0.43 -4.34 13.10
C VAL A 459 -0.46 -4.23 11.59
N SER A 460 -1.41 -4.90 10.94
CA SER A 460 -1.57 -4.83 9.49
C SER A 460 -3.04 -4.95 9.08
N PHE A 461 -3.41 -4.22 8.02
CA PHE A 461 -4.70 -4.35 7.35
C PHE A 461 -4.68 -5.48 6.32
N GLU A 462 -3.49 -5.95 5.91
CA GLU A 462 -3.32 -7.05 4.98
C GLU A 462 -3.41 -8.39 5.73
N LEU A 463 -4.53 -9.10 5.57
CA LEU A 463 -4.76 -10.37 6.25
C LEU A 463 -3.74 -11.45 5.89
N ASP A 464 -3.21 -11.42 4.66
CA ASP A 464 -2.13 -12.32 4.23
C ASP A 464 -0.86 -12.11 5.05
N GLU A 465 -0.50 -10.87 5.35
CA GLU A 465 0.64 -10.55 6.20
C GLU A 465 0.42 -11.10 7.60
N ILE A 466 -0.74 -10.80 8.21
CA ILE A 466 -1.08 -11.28 9.55
C ILE A 466 -1.04 -12.80 9.63
N LEU A 467 -1.67 -13.51 8.68
CA LEU A 467 -1.69 -14.97 8.63
C LEU A 467 -0.29 -15.58 8.41
N ASN A 468 0.58 -14.91 7.64
CA ASN A 468 1.91 -15.42 7.32
C ASN A 468 2.93 -15.27 8.47
N VAL A 469 2.90 -14.15 9.20
CA VAL A 469 3.95 -13.86 10.19
C VAL A 469 3.54 -14.16 11.61
N SER A 470 2.25 -14.01 11.97
CA SER A 470 1.78 -14.08 13.36
C SER A 470 1.74 -15.51 13.90
N ASP A 471 1.97 -15.65 15.19
CA ASP A 471 1.76 -16.89 15.94
C ASP A 471 0.40 -16.87 16.64
N ARG A 472 -0.06 -15.71 17.09
CA ARG A 472 -1.42 -15.42 17.55
C ARG A 472 -1.95 -14.18 16.85
N ILE A 473 -3.24 -14.14 16.59
CA ILE A 473 -3.93 -13.03 15.94
C ILE A 473 -5.01 -12.51 16.88
N ALA A 474 -4.86 -11.27 17.33
CA ALA A 474 -5.89 -10.55 18.06
C ALA A 474 -6.71 -9.73 17.06
N VAL A 475 -8.02 -9.97 16.97
CA VAL A 475 -8.88 -9.24 16.05
C VAL A 475 -9.53 -8.10 16.79
N ILE A 476 -9.35 -6.88 16.30
CA ILE A 476 -9.92 -5.67 16.89
C ILE A 476 -11.11 -5.16 16.07
N HIS A 477 -12.20 -4.83 16.78
CA HIS A 477 -13.37 -4.17 16.23
C HIS A 477 -13.93 -3.18 17.26
N ASP A 478 -14.28 -1.98 16.81
CA ASP A 478 -14.82 -0.89 17.66
C ASP A 478 -14.02 -0.70 18.98
N GLY A 479 -12.69 -0.74 18.89
CA GLY A 479 -11.78 -0.51 20.01
C GLY A 479 -11.66 -1.68 21.01
N LYS A 480 -12.19 -2.86 20.72
CA LYS A 480 -12.16 -4.05 21.57
C LYS A 480 -11.56 -5.25 20.86
N ILE A 481 -10.94 -6.16 21.60
CA ILE A 481 -10.55 -7.46 21.06
C ILE A 481 -11.80 -8.34 21.00
N GLN A 482 -12.20 -8.72 19.79
CA GLN A 482 -13.33 -9.63 19.52
C GLN A 482 -12.96 -11.09 19.73
N GLY A 483 -11.71 -11.43 19.46
CA GLY A 483 -11.20 -12.79 19.64
C GLY A 483 -9.69 -12.85 19.44
N ILE A 484 -9.10 -13.93 19.98
CA ILE A 484 -7.69 -14.27 19.74
C ILE A 484 -7.69 -15.67 19.12
N VAL A 485 -7.13 -15.78 17.92
CA VAL A 485 -7.07 -17.02 17.13
C VAL A 485 -5.62 -17.30 16.70
N THR A 486 -5.37 -18.47 16.12
CA THR A 486 -4.06 -18.78 15.52
C THR A 486 -4.19 -18.95 14.00
N PRO A 487 -3.13 -18.73 13.23
CA PRO A 487 -3.18 -18.92 11.77
C PRO A 487 -3.60 -20.33 11.33
N GLU A 488 -3.37 -21.33 12.18
CA GLU A 488 -3.72 -22.74 11.92
C GLU A 488 -5.20 -23.02 12.11
N THR A 489 -5.89 -22.22 12.94
CA THR A 489 -7.29 -22.44 13.33
C THR A 489 -8.26 -21.45 12.71
N THR A 490 -7.79 -20.58 11.80
CA THR A 490 -8.62 -19.54 11.17
C THR A 490 -8.26 -19.34 9.70
N ASN A 491 -9.10 -18.61 9.00
CA ASN A 491 -8.93 -18.21 7.61
C ASN A 491 -9.38 -16.75 7.38
N LYS A 492 -9.16 -16.21 6.17
CA LYS A 492 -9.51 -14.83 5.85
C LYS A 492 -10.99 -14.50 6.05
N GLN A 493 -11.89 -15.44 5.76
CA GLN A 493 -13.34 -15.22 5.89
C GLN A 493 -13.73 -15.09 7.37
N GLU A 494 -13.24 -15.98 8.21
CA GLU A 494 -13.48 -15.95 9.67
C GLU A 494 -12.89 -14.68 10.30
N LEU A 495 -11.66 -14.30 9.91
CA LEU A 495 -11.09 -13.02 10.35
C LEU A 495 -11.96 -11.85 9.89
N GLY A 496 -12.47 -11.88 8.67
CA GLY A 496 -13.39 -10.86 8.15
C GLY A 496 -14.68 -10.74 8.96
N VAL A 497 -15.26 -11.86 9.40
CA VAL A 497 -16.44 -11.89 10.28
C VAL A 497 -16.14 -11.23 11.62
N LEU A 498 -15.04 -11.60 12.27
CA LEU A 498 -14.61 -11.01 13.54
C LEU A 498 -14.31 -9.51 13.41
N MET A 499 -13.65 -9.10 12.32
CA MET A 499 -13.35 -7.69 12.01
C MET A 499 -14.60 -6.85 11.78
N ALA A 500 -15.71 -7.48 11.36
CA ALA A 500 -17.02 -6.84 11.22
C ALA A 500 -17.85 -6.87 12.53
N GLY A 501 -17.30 -7.40 13.62
CA GLY A 501 -17.98 -7.50 14.92
C GLY A 501 -18.88 -8.73 15.06
N GLY A 502 -18.80 -9.68 14.12
CA GLY A 502 -19.49 -10.98 14.23
C GLY A 502 -18.79 -11.93 15.20
N GLU A 503 -19.48 -12.98 15.59
CA GLU A 503 -18.94 -14.09 16.38
C GLU A 503 -18.69 -15.29 15.44
N LEU A 504 -17.62 -16.05 15.70
CA LEU A 504 -17.42 -17.33 15.03
C LEU A 504 -18.43 -18.34 15.57
N GLU A 505 -19.17 -19.01 14.68
CA GLU A 505 -19.97 -20.17 15.08
C GLU A 505 -19.02 -21.19 15.71
N LYS A 506 -19.22 -21.48 17.00
CA LYS A 506 -18.52 -22.60 17.64
C LYS A 506 -19.01 -23.85 16.95
N GLY A 507 -18.17 -24.49 16.14
CA GLY A 507 -18.42 -25.82 15.65
C GLY A 507 -18.80 -26.71 16.86
N GLU A 508 -19.97 -27.32 16.81
CA GLU A 508 -20.32 -28.38 17.75
C GLU A 508 -19.25 -29.47 17.67
N GLU A 509 -18.57 -29.72 18.81
CA GLU A 509 -17.64 -30.85 18.99
C GLU A 509 -18.35 -32.20 18.85
#